data_68d7c8f381ba9c3001efdab5ed66df0e
#
_entry.id   68d7c8f381ba9c3001efdab5ed66df0e
#
_cell.length_a   1.000
_cell.length_b   1.000
_cell.length_c   1.000
_cell.angle_alpha   90.00
_cell.angle_beta   90.00
_cell.angle_gamma   90.00
#
_symmetry.space_group_name_H-M   'P 1'
#
loop_
_entity.id
_entity.type
_entity.pdbx_description
1 polymer ?
#
loop_
_entity_poly.entity_id
_entity_poly.type
_entity_poly.pdbx_seq_one_letter_code
_entity_poly.pdbx_strand_id
1 'polypeptide(L)'
;MTASTTPGVWQDLAQAIHEEIEAGADGVVVMHGTDTMQFSASAIAFMLETPVPIVFTGSQRSADRPSSDNVMNAVSAVEAAKSDCAEVLICMHASESDDRCALHRGTRARKNHTSRRDAFETIGADPLGEVDYESEDHEITFRRDYQHRGEAELDLDPDLETDVELVKFTPGAGPELLEAVDDAEGIVIEGTGLGHVNTDWIDHIEELVDAGTEIVMTSQCLDGRVCDRVYDTGRDLLDAGVIEGENMLPGTAKVKLMWALANTDSVAERIRRPMAGEITERSVPVE
;
A
#
# COMPACT_ATOMS: atom_id res chain seq x y z
N MET A 1 8.78 -5.65 14.22
CA MET A 1 7.32 -5.62 14.45
C MET A 1 6.73 -6.88 13.84
N THR A 2 5.77 -7.46 14.50
CA THR A 2 5.13 -8.73 14.14
C THR A 2 3.67 -8.46 13.74
N ALA A 3 2.86 -9.50 13.55
CA ALA A 3 1.42 -9.42 13.27
C ALA A 3 0.58 -8.63 14.33
N SER A 4 1.18 -8.14 15.40
CA SER A 4 0.56 -7.29 16.41
C SER A 4 0.70 -5.78 16.14
N THR A 5 1.09 -5.35 14.93
CA THR A 5 1.06 -3.94 14.53
C THR A 5 -0.39 -3.47 14.47
N THR A 6 -0.70 -2.39 15.18
CA THR A 6 -2.03 -1.75 15.19
C THR A 6 -1.95 -0.38 14.50
N PRO A 7 -3.08 0.21 14.08
CA PRO A 7 -3.10 1.56 13.50
C PRO A 7 -2.43 2.62 14.38
N GLY A 8 -2.57 2.56 15.71
CA GLY A 8 -1.88 3.47 16.62
C GLY A 8 -0.35 3.43 16.52
N VAL A 9 0.22 2.28 16.19
CA VAL A 9 1.67 2.17 15.93
C VAL A 9 2.08 2.91 14.65
N TRP A 10 1.22 2.97 13.64
CA TRP A 10 1.49 3.74 12.43
C TRP A 10 1.46 5.25 12.70
N GLN A 11 0.51 5.71 13.53
CA GLN A 11 0.41 7.11 13.94
C GLN A 11 1.66 7.54 14.74
N ASP A 12 2.07 6.73 15.72
CA ASP A 12 3.31 6.96 16.49
C ASP A 12 4.55 6.98 15.58
N LEU A 13 4.61 6.09 14.57
CA LEU A 13 5.71 6.03 13.62
C LEU A 13 5.72 7.27 12.70
N ALA A 14 4.57 7.70 12.20
CA ALA A 14 4.45 8.88 11.36
C ALA A 14 4.91 10.14 12.12
N GLN A 15 4.48 10.29 13.36
CA GLN A 15 4.91 11.38 14.24
C GLN A 15 6.42 11.36 14.47
N ALA A 16 7.01 10.19 14.78
CA ALA A 16 8.45 10.08 14.99
C ALA A 16 9.27 10.39 13.72
N ILE A 17 8.79 9.96 12.54
CA ILE A 17 9.44 10.29 11.26
C ILE A 17 9.36 11.79 10.99
N HIS A 18 8.19 12.40 11.21
CA HIS A 18 8.00 13.85 11.04
C HIS A 18 8.97 14.64 11.91
N GLU A 19 9.08 14.31 13.20
CA GLU A 19 9.98 14.97 14.15
C GLU A 19 11.45 14.87 13.74
N GLU A 20 11.90 13.72 13.22
CA GLU A 20 13.29 13.55 12.74
C GLU A 20 13.55 14.38 11.47
N ILE A 21 12.59 14.48 10.56
CA ILE A 21 12.72 15.31 9.35
C ILE A 21 12.71 16.79 9.73
N GLU A 22 11.84 17.24 10.63
CA GLU A 22 11.86 18.62 11.18
C GLU A 22 13.21 18.95 11.88
N ALA A 23 13.82 17.96 12.54
CA ALA A 23 15.12 18.10 13.16
C ALA A 23 16.28 18.16 12.15
N GLY A 24 16.01 17.97 10.86
CA GLY A 24 16.97 18.11 9.76
C GLY A 24 17.53 16.79 9.23
N ALA A 25 16.82 15.69 9.39
CA ALA A 25 17.20 14.44 8.73
C ALA A 25 17.01 14.56 7.20
N ASP A 26 18.05 14.21 6.43
CA ASP A 26 18.01 14.20 4.97
C ASP A 26 17.39 12.93 4.38
N GLY A 27 16.95 12.00 5.20
CA GLY A 27 16.28 10.75 4.82
C GLY A 27 16.10 9.85 6.02
N VAL A 28 15.12 8.98 5.98
CA VAL A 28 14.76 8.09 7.11
C VAL A 28 14.80 6.64 6.68
N VAL A 29 15.40 5.76 7.47
CA VAL A 29 15.34 4.31 7.29
C VAL A 29 14.54 3.69 8.43
N VAL A 30 13.49 2.96 8.08
CA VAL A 30 12.62 2.26 9.03
C VAL A 30 12.91 0.76 8.99
N MET A 31 13.51 0.23 10.06
CA MET A 31 13.71 -1.21 10.22
C MET A 31 12.41 -1.87 10.71
N HIS A 32 11.82 -2.74 9.90
CA HIS A 32 10.47 -3.26 10.11
C HIS A 32 10.40 -4.78 9.92
N GLY A 33 9.47 -5.44 10.60
CA GLY A 33 9.12 -6.83 10.32
C GLY A 33 8.41 -6.97 8.97
N THR A 34 8.77 -7.97 8.18
CA THR A 34 8.37 -8.04 6.77
C THR A 34 6.89 -8.38 6.53
N ASP A 35 6.19 -9.01 7.48
CA ASP A 35 4.81 -9.49 7.25
C ASP A 35 3.78 -8.37 7.13
N THR A 36 3.99 -7.26 7.85
CA THR A 36 3.09 -6.10 7.85
C THR A 36 3.72 -4.84 7.26
N MET A 37 4.92 -4.94 6.70
CA MET A 37 5.68 -3.80 6.17
C MET A 37 4.91 -3.05 5.08
N GLN A 38 4.24 -3.76 4.17
CA GLN A 38 3.46 -3.15 3.09
C GLN A 38 2.30 -2.28 3.61
N PHE A 39 1.67 -2.68 4.71
CA PHE A 39 0.59 -1.89 5.33
C PHE A 39 1.14 -0.65 6.03
N SER A 40 2.25 -0.81 6.77
CA SER A 40 2.90 0.30 7.46
C SER A 40 3.46 1.32 6.47
N ALA A 41 4.10 0.87 5.38
CA ALA A 41 4.60 1.76 4.35
C ALA A 41 3.47 2.52 3.63
N SER A 42 2.34 1.84 3.35
CA SER A 42 1.14 2.50 2.80
C SER A 42 0.57 3.54 3.77
N ALA A 43 0.50 3.22 5.06
CA ALA A 43 -0.01 4.13 6.08
C ALA A 43 0.85 5.40 6.17
N ILE A 44 2.17 5.25 6.24
CA ILE A 44 3.08 6.41 6.26
C ILE A 44 2.96 7.23 4.98
N ALA A 45 2.80 6.58 3.81
CA ALA A 45 2.65 7.28 2.54
C ALA A 45 1.35 8.11 2.41
N PHE A 46 0.30 7.77 3.15
CA PHE A 46 -0.94 8.56 3.18
C PHE A 46 -0.96 9.60 4.30
N MET A 47 -0.32 9.32 5.43
CA MET A 47 -0.26 10.23 6.57
C MET A 47 0.79 11.33 6.44
N LEU A 48 1.83 11.11 5.64
CA LEU A 48 2.99 12.01 5.61
C LEU A 48 3.35 12.42 4.18
N GLU A 49 3.19 13.69 3.85
CA GLU A 49 3.84 14.29 2.69
C GLU A 49 5.29 14.62 3.06
N THR A 50 6.25 14.17 2.25
CA THR A 50 7.67 14.23 2.64
C THR A 50 8.56 14.88 1.59
N PRO A 51 9.46 15.82 1.99
CA PRO A 51 10.49 16.36 1.10
C PRO A 51 11.73 15.47 0.97
N VAL A 52 11.81 14.35 1.70
CA VAL A 52 12.98 13.46 1.75
C VAL A 52 12.56 11.98 1.67
N PRO A 53 13.45 11.06 1.25
CA PRO A 53 13.12 9.63 1.20
C PRO A 53 12.81 9.04 2.57
N ILE A 54 11.79 8.18 2.64
CA ILE A 54 11.49 7.33 3.79
C ILE A 54 11.55 5.88 3.31
N VAL A 55 12.52 5.10 3.79
CA VAL A 55 12.81 3.77 3.25
C VAL A 55 12.57 2.70 4.29
N PHE A 56 11.56 1.89 4.09
CA PHE A 56 11.30 0.69 4.88
C PHE A 56 12.19 -0.45 4.41
N THR A 57 12.74 -1.19 5.37
CA THR A 57 13.51 -2.39 5.11
C THR A 57 13.43 -3.38 6.27
N GLY A 58 13.92 -4.58 6.04
CA GLY A 58 13.96 -5.65 7.03
C GLY A 58 14.69 -6.86 6.47
N SER A 59 14.47 -8.02 7.07
CA SER A 59 15.05 -9.26 6.54
C SER A 59 14.08 -10.43 6.63
N GLN A 60 14.13 -11.31 5.63
CA GLN A 60 13.41 -12.60 5.64
C GLN A 60 14.11 -13.62 6.53
N ARG A 61 15.43 -13.49 6.64
CA ARG A 61 16.26 -14.32 7.52
C ARG A 61 16.93 -13.45 8.56
N SER A 62 16.76 -13.79 9.83
CA SER A 62 17.39 -13.07 10.93
C SER A 62 18.92 -13.03 10.79
N ALA A 63 19.55 -11.98 11.30
CA ALA A 63 20.99 -11.70 11.15
C ALA A 63 21.92 -12.81 11.70
N ASP A 64 21.41 -13.65 12.60
CA ASP A 64 22.13 -14.80 13.18
C ASP A 64 22.13 -16.05 12.31
N ARG A 65 21.41 -16.01 11.16
CA ARG A 65 21.30 -17.19 10.26
C ARG A 65 22.23 -17.07 9.05
N PRO A 66 22.74 -18.21 8.55
CA PRO A 66 23.47 -18.24 7.27
C PRO A 66 22.63 -17.68 6.13
N SER A 67 23.28 -16.98 5.21
CA SER A 67 22.64 -16.33 4.05
C SER A 67 21.52 -15.35 4.46
N SER A 68 21.72 -14.61 5.55
CA SER A 68 20.81 -13.53 5.93
C SER A 68 20.89 -12.40 4.91
N ASP A 69 19.73 -11.89 4.55
CA ASP A 69 19.54 -10.73 3.66
C ASP A 69 19.65 -9.39 4.40
N ASN A 70 19.91 -9.42 5.72
CA ASN A 70 19.84 -8.25 6.60
C ASN A 70 20.84 -7.15 6.21
N VAL A 71 22.13 -7.51 5.98
CA VAL A 71 23.19 -6.51 5.73
C VAL A 71 22.95 -5.82 4.39
N MET A 72 22.71 -6.59 3.34
CA MET A 72 22.48 -6.05 2.00
C MET A 72 21.27 -5.16 1.97
N ASN A 73 20.13 -5.61 2.53
CA ASN A 73 18.89 -4.80 2.59
C ASN A 73 19.13 -3.50 3.39
N ALA A 74 19.82 -3.56 4.53
CA ALA A 74 20.09 -2.39 5.37
C ALA A 74 21.00 -1.37 4.67
N VAL A 75 22.10 -1.82 4.04
CA VAL A 75 23.00 -0.94 3.29
C VAL A 75 22.28 -0.31 2.11
N SER A 76 21.58 -1.10 1.31
CA SER A 76 20.82 -0.59 0.16
C SER A 76 19.72 0.39 0.57
N ALA A 77 19.08 0.18 1.73
CA ALA A 77 18.07 1.12 2.25
C ALA A 77 18.69 2.45 2.68
N VAL A 78 19.90 2.43 3.27
CA VAL A 78 20.63 3.67 3.60
C VAL A 78 21.02 4.42 2.34
N GLU A 79 21.50 3.74 1.30
CA GLU A 79 21.82 4.40 0.03
C GLU A 79 20.56 4.96 -0.63
N ALA A 80 19.43 4.22 -0.62
CA ALA A 80 18.15 4.73 -1.10
C ALA A 80 17.68 5.98 -0.31
N ALA A 81 17.89 6.02 1.00
CA ALA A 81 17.56 7.18 1.84
C ALA A 81 18.42 8.42 1.55
N LYS A 82 19.58 8.25 0.91
CA LYS A 82 20.45 9.34 0.44
C LYS A 82 20.10 9.81 -0.98
N SER A 83 19.27 9.08 -1.70
CA SER A 83 18.90 9.36 -3.09
C SER A 83 18.02 10.61 -3.22
N ASP A 84 17.73 11.01 -4.46
CA ASP A 84 16.85 12.13 -4.78
C ASP A 84 15.35 11.78 -4.76
N CYS A 85 14.99 10.51 -4.50
CA CYS A 85 13.61 10.03 -4.52
C CYS A 85 12.91 10.28 -3.18
N ALA A 86 12.16 11.38 -3.07
CA ALA A 86 11.43 11.77 -1.86
C ALA A 86 10.06 11.09 -1.76
N GLU A 87 10.05 9.77 -1.74
CA GLU A 87 8.84 8.96 -1.57
C GLU A 87 9.00 7.97 -0.41
N VAL A 88 7.89 7.34 -0.01
CA VAL A 88 7.92 6.20 0.92
C VAL A 88 8.18 4.93 0.11
N LEU A 89 9.33 4.30 0.38
CA LEU A 89 9.85 3.15 -0.33
C LEU A 89 9.94 1.90 0.55
N ILE A 90 9.88 0.73 -0.07
CA ILE A 90 10.33 -0.54 0.50
C ILE A 90 11.56 -1.00 -0.28
N CYS A 91 12.69 -1.18 0.41
CA CYS A 91 13.94 -1.66 -0.15
C CYS A 91 14.21 -3.08 0.32
N MET A 92 14.11 -4.05 -0.58
CA MET A 92 14.31 -5.48 -0.32
C MET A 92 15.03 -6.13 -1.50
N HIS A 93 15.59 -7.34 -1.29
CA HIS A 93 16.22 -8.12 -2.36
C HIS A 93 15.38 -8.17 -3.63
N ALA A 94 15.99 -7.89 -4.78
CA ALA A 94 15.35 -7.97 -6.10
C ALA A 94 15.27 -9.41 -6.63
N SER A 95 16.12 -10.28 -6.15
CA SER A 95 16.22 -11.70 -6.52
C SER A 95 16.68 -12.56 -5.33
N GLU A 96 16.93 -13.84 -5.55
CA GLU A 96 17.56 -14.70 -4.54
C GLU A 96 19.08 -14.51 -4.44
N SER A 97 19.69 -13.74 -5.36
CA SER A 97 21.13 -13.42 -5.36
C SER A 97 21.44 -12.21 -4.46
N ASP A 98 22.69 -12.13 -3.99
CA ASP A 98 23.18 -11.02 -3.16
C ASP A 98 23.78 -9.90 -4.04
N ASP A 99 23.09 -9.52 -5.11
CA ASP A 99 23.56 -8.54 -6.12
C ASP A 99 22.79 -7.22 -6.08
N ARG A 100 21.46 -7.26 -5.96
CA ARG A 100 20.59 -6.07 -6.06
C ARG A 100 19.44 -6.07 -5.07
N CYS A 101 19.07 -4.86 -4.62
CA CYS A 101 17.80 -4.60 -3.95
C CYS A 101 16.87 -3.80 -4.86
N ALA A 102 15.58 -4.17 -4.89
CA ALA A 102 14.55 -3.41 -5.57
C ALA A 102 13.99 -2.31 -4.66
N LEU A 103 13.69 -1.17 -5.26
CA LEU A 103 13.01 -0.04 -4.63
C LEU A 103 11.55 -0.04 -5.06
N HIS A 104 10.69 -0.52 -4.17
CA HIS A 104 9.26 -0.57 -4.40
C HIS A 104 8.60 0.66 -3.80
N ARG A 105 7.65 1.28 -4.51
CA ARG A 105 6.77 2.30 -3.92
C ARG A 105 5.94 1.66 -2.81
N GLY A 106 5.92 2.26 -1.62
CA GLY A 106 5.32 1.66 -0.43
C GLY A 106 3.85 1.26 -0.60
N THR A 107 3.10 2.03 -1.38
CA THR A 107 1.68 1.80 -1.68
C THR A 107 1.42 0.72 -2.74
N ARG A 108 2.47 0.26 -3.44
CA ARG A 108 2.40 -0.74 -4.51
C ARG A 108 3.12 -2.05 -4.17
N ALA A 109 3.86 -2.05 -3.09
CA ALA A 109 4.61 -3.23 -2.67
C ALA A 109 3.70 -4.29 -2.05
N ARG A 110 3.96 -5.54 -2.39
CA ARG A 110 3.30 -6.70 -1.78
C ARG A 110 4.30 -7.78 -1.45
N LYS A 111 4.19 -8.37 -0.25
CA LYS A 111 4.91 -9.58 0.11
C LYS A 111 4.21 -10.78 -0.51
N ASN A 112 4.73 -11.28 -1.63
CA ASN A 112 4.14 -12.40 -2.38
C ASN A 112 4.67 -13.77 -1.96
N HIS A 113 5.81 -13.83 -1.28
CA HIS A 113 6.36 -15.08 -0.80
C HIS A 113 6.54 -15.08 0.72
N THR A 114 6.25 -16.20 1.37
CA THR A 114 6.28 -16.31 2.84
C THR A 114 7.67 -16.20 3.45
N SER A 115 8.73 -16.51 2.73
CA SER A 115 10.09 -16.65 3.30
C SER A 115 11.27 -16.46 2.35
N ARG A 116 11.06 -16.23 1.04
CA ARG A 116 12.16 -15.94 0.10
C ARG A 116 12.71 -14.54 0.36
N ARG A 117 13.99 -14.31 0.04
CA ARG A 117 14.63 -12.99 0.22
C ARG A 117 14.00 -11.94 -0.70
N ASP A 118 13.67 -12.31 -1.93
CA ASP A 118 12.93 -11.54 -2.93
C ASP A 118 11.41 -11.69 -2.80
N ALA A 119 10.90 -11.68 -1.56
CA ALA A 119 9.48 -11.88 -1.29
C ALA A 119 8.60 -10.70 -1.70
N PHE A 120 9.17 -9.50 -1.83
CA PHE A 120 8.42 -8.30 -2.19
C PHE A 120 8.43 -8.07 -3.70
N GLU A 121 7.27 -7.71 -4.22
CA GLU A 121 7.07 -7.35 -5.61
C GLU A 121 6.26 -6.05 -5.71
N THR A 122 6.52 -5.26 -6.75
CA THR A 122 5.65 -4.15 -7.14
C THR A 122 4.51 -4.69 -7.97
N ILE A 123 3.27 -4.39 -7.61
CA ILE A 123 2.08 -4.91 -8.28
C ILE A 123 1.49 -3.86 -9.22
N GLY A 124 1.17 -4.29 -10.45
CA GLY A 124 0.55 -3.46 -11.49
C GLY A 124 1.46 -2.35 -12.04
N ALA A 125 2.75 -2.39 -11.73
CA ALA A 125 3.79 -1.51 -12.23
C ALA A 125 5.16 -2.18 -12.05
N ASP A 126 6.24 -1.58 -12.60
CA ASP A 126 7.61 -1.97 -12.25
C ASP A 126 8.07 -1.29 -10.96
N PRO A 127 9.11 -1.83 -10.28
CA PRO A 127 9.80 -1.12 -9.22
C PRO A 127 10.27 0.27 -9.67
N LEU A 128 10.34 1.23 -8.76
CA LEU A 128 10.86 2.57 -9.04
C LEU A 128 12.32 2.53 -9.51
N GLY A 129 13.09 1.62 -8.96
CA GLY A 129 14.49 1.46 -9.29
C GLY A 129 15.11 0.27 -8.58
N GLU A 130 16.43 0.18 -8.70
CA GLU A 130 17.25 -0.86 -8.06
C GLU A 130 18.53 -0.23 -7.50
N VAL A 131 19.02 -0.79 -6.39
CA VAL A 131 20.34 -0.53 -5.84
C VAL A 131 21.24 -1.67 -6.24
N ASP A 132 22.33 -1.41 -6.93
CA ASP A 132 23.36 -2.38 -7.28
C ASP A 132 24.32 -2.51 -6.09
N TYR A 133 24.14 -3.57 -5.30
CA TYR A 133 24.94 -3.79 -4.09
C TYR A 133 26.38 -4.21 -4.39
N GLU A 134 26.64 -4.80 -5.55
CA GLU A 134 28.00 -5.22 -5.95
C GLU A 134 28.84 -4.06 -6.50
N SER A 135 28.22 -2.94 -6.92
CA SER A 135 28.97 -1.76 -7.35
C SER A 135 29.70 -1.11 -6.17
N GLU A 136 30.85 -0.50 -6.42
CA GLU A 136 31.71 0.10 -5.38
C GLU A 136 30.99 1.21 -4.59
N ASP A 137 30.10 1.96 -5.26
CA ASP A 137 29.35 3.08 -4.69
C ASP A 137 27.87 2.75 -4.45
N HIS A 138 27.46 1.48 -4.54
CA HIS A 138 26.06 1.04 -4.44
C HIS A 138 25.14 1.86 -5.33
N GLU A 139 25.43 1.89 -6.64
CA GLU A 139 24.74 2.73 -7.64
C GLU A 139 23.23 2.46 -7.67
N ILE A 140 22.44 3.55 -7.73
CA ILE A 140 20.99 3.47 -7.84
C ILE A 140 20.59 3.79 -9.28
N THR A 141 19.80 2.91 -9.89
CA THR A 141 19.19 3.13 -11.20
C THR A 141 17.69 3.26 -11.04
N PHE A 142 17.15 4.46 -11.24
CA PHE A 142 15.71 4.68 -11.31
C PHE A 142 15.18 4.38 -12.72
N ARG A 143 14.01 3.74 -12.80
CA ARG A 143 13.37 3.30 -14.06
C ARG A 143 12.02 3.95 -14.29
N ARG A 144 11.48 4.65 -13.29
CA ARG A 144 10.18 5.31 -13.29
C ARG A 144 10.31 6.71 -12.71
N ASP A 145 9.38 7.58 -13.07
CA ASP A 145 9.28 8.91 -12.50
C ASP A 145 8.95 8.82 -11.00
N TYR A 146 9.54 9.69 -10.24
CA TYR A 146 9.38 9.80 -8.78
C TYR A 146 9.35 11.26 -8.36
N GLN A 147 8.90 11.53 -7.13
CA GLN A 147 8.94 12.84 -6.52
C GLN A 147 10.40 13.16 -6.11
N HIS A 148 10.90 14.32 -6.54
CA HIS A 148 12.25 14.77 -6.19
C HIS A 148 12.32 15.40 -4.80
N ARG A 149 13.50 15.41 -4.20
CA ARG A 149 13.74 16.10 -2.93
C ARG A 149 13.29 17.54 -2.98
N GLY A 150 12.55 17.97 -1.95
CA GLY A 150 12.11 19.33 -1.78
C GLY A 150 11.01 19.78 -2.76
N GLU A 151 10.43 18.87 -3.55
CA GLU A 151 9.26 19.17 -4.37
C GLU A 151 7.98 19.29 -3.52
N ALA A 152 7.91 18.52 -2.43
CA ALA A 152 6.83 18.62 -1.45
C ALA A 152 7.29 19.34 -0.17
N GLU A 153 6.36 19.95 0.53
CA GLU A 153 6.55 20.40 1.90
C GLU A 153 6.33 19.22 2.86
N LEU A 154 6.90 19.30 4.06
CA LEU A 154 6.64 18.33 5.11
C LEU A 154 5.27 18.62 5.72
N ASP A 155 4.36 17.66 5.61
CA ASP A 155 3.01 17.77 6.20
C ASP A 155 2.58 16.43 6.81
N LEU A 156 1.83 16.48 7.92
CA LEU A 156 1.45 15.30 8.68
C LEU A 156 -0.03 15.32 9.05
N ASP A 157 -0.78 14.39 8.47
CA ASP A 157 -2.18 14.08 8.79
C ASP A 157 -2.29 12.67 9.41
N PRO A 158 -2.02 12.51 10.72
CA PRO A 158 -1.84 11.18 11.32
C PRO A 158 -3.15 10.48 11.69
N ASP A 159 -4.30 11.13 11.58
CA ASP A 159 -5.56 10.57 12.03
C ASP A 159 -6.02 9.40 11.14
N LEU A 160 -6.57 8.39 11.76
CA LEU A 160 -7.08 7.19 11.09
C LEU A 160 -8.42 6.78 11.71
N GLU A 161 -9.43 6.55 10.86
CA GLU A 161 -10.57 5.74 11.26
C GLU A 161 -10.17 4.28 11.32
N THR A 162 -10.39 3.62 12.44
CA THR A 162 -9.95 2.25 12.66
C THR A 162 -11.03 1.21 12.40
N ASP A 163 -12.28 1.64 12.39
CA ASP A 163 -13.45 0.79 12.13
C ASP A 163 -13.68 0.62 10.62
N VAL A 164 -12.67 0.04 9.97
CA VAL A 164 -12.66 -0.27 8.54
C VAL A 164 -12.31 -1.72 8.34
N GLU A 165 -13.12 -2.44 7.56
CA GLU A 165 -12.93 -3.86 7.35
C GLU A 165 -12.55 -4.23 5.92
N LEU A 166 -11.91 -5.38 5.74
CA LEU A 166 -11.57 -5.96 4.42
C LEU A 166 -12.27 -7.30 4.28
N VAL A 167 -13.24 -7.36 3.37
CA VAL A 167 -14.05 -8.54 3.12
C VAL A 167 -13.71 -9.16 1.78
N LYS A 168 -13.33 -10.44 1.76
CA LYS A 168 -13.02 -11.17 0.54
C LYS A 168 -14.23 -11.97 0.07
N PHE A 169 -14.73 -11.64 -1.11
CA PHE A 169 -15.77 -12.43 -1.77
C PHE A 169 -15.22 -13.73 -2.35
N THR A 170 -15.92 -14.84 -2.12
CA THR A 170 -15.64 -16.14 -2.77
C THR A 170 -16.94 -16.79 -3.22
N PRO A 171 -16.93 -17.64 -4.27
CA PRO A 171 -18.13 -18.37 -4.68
C PRO A 171 -18.73 -19.18 -3.53
N GLY A 172 -20.02 -18.96 -3.25
CA GLY A 172 -20.75 -19.56 -2.13
C GLY A 172 -20.76 -18.73 -0.85
N ALA A 173 -20.04 -17.60 -0.81
CA ALA A 173 -20.17 -16.64 0.28
C ALA A 173 -21.51 -15.90 0.15
N GLY A 174 -22.33 -15.97 1.18
CA GLY A 174 -23.58 -15.21 1.26
C GLY A 174 -23.39 -13.81 1.83
N PRO A 175 -24.43 -12.96 1.81
CA PRO A 175 -24.39 -11.62 2.37
C PRO A 175 -24.13 -11.59 3.89
N GLU A 176 -24.24 -12.72 4.60
CA GLU A 176 -23.94 -12.84 6.03
C GLU A 176 -22.51 -12.42 6.40
N LEU A 177 -21.60 -12.40 5.43
CA LEU A 177 -20.25 -11.86 5.64
C LEU A 177 -20.27 -10.34 5.82
N LEU A 178 -21.19 -9.64 5.16
CA LEU A 178 -21.38 -8.19 5.33
C LEU A 178 -22.12 -7.88 6.62
N GLU A 179 -23.11 -8.72 6.99
CA GLU A 179 -23.82 -8.59 8.28
C GLU A 179 -22.85 -8.67 9.49
N ALA A 180 -21.74 -9.39 9.35
CA ALA A 180 -20.73 -9.51 10.40
C ALA A 180 -19.87 -8.25 10.60
N VAL A 181 -19.99 -7.28 9.69
CA VAL A 181 -19.22 -6.02 9.67
C VAL A 181 -20.13 -4.82 9.35
N ASP A 182 -21.42 -4.93 9.61
CA ASP A 182 -22.43 -3.91 9.29
C ASP A 182 -22.33 -2.65 10.15
N ASP A 183 -21.65 -2.74 11.29
CA ASP A 183 -21.36 -1.60 12.16
C ASP A 183 -20.11 -0.80 11.70
N ALA A 184 -19.36 -1.26 10.69
CA ALA A 184 -18.13 -0.60 10.26
C ALA A 184 -18.39 0.72 9.52
N GLU A 185 -17.54 1.73 9.79
CA GLU A 185 -17.57 3.03 9.09
C GLU A 185 -17.14 2.90 7.61
N GLY A 186 -16.32 1.88 7.32
CA GLY A 186 -15.86 1.60 5.97
C GLY A 186 -15.59 0.14 5.69
N ILE A 187 -15.88 -0.30 4.46
CA ILE A 187 -15.64 -1.68 4.02
C ILE A 187 -14.90 -1.66 2.67
N VAL A 188 -13.77 -2.39 2.63
CA VAL A 188 -13.12 -2.72 1.35
C VAL A 188 -13.54 -4.12 0.95
N ILE A 189 -14.13 -4.28 -0.23
CA ILE A 189 -14.49 -5.58 -0.78
C ILE A 189 -13.42 -6.02 -1.78
N GLU A 190 -12.84 -7.19 -1.56
CA GLU A 190 -11.95 -7.87 -2.51
C GLU A 190 -12.80 -8.78 -3.41
N GLY A 191 -13.31 -8.22 -4.51
CA GLY A 191 -14.18 -8.88 -5.48
C GLY A 191 -13.40 -9.75 -6.48
N THR A 192 -14.11 -10.49 -7.32
CA THR A 192 -13.53 -11.31 -8.38
C THR A 192 -13.35 -10.55 -9.69
N GLY A 193 -12.31 -10.86 -10.46
CA GLY A 193 -12.10 -10.31 -11.80
C GLY A 193 -12.09 -8.78 -11.81
N LEU A 194 -13.05 -8.18 -12.47
CA LEU A 194 -13.18 -6.71 -12.57
C LEU A 194 -13.79 -6.04 -11.33
N GLY A 195 -13.92 -6.73 -10.22
CA GLY A 195 -14.52 -6.21 -9.00
C GLY A 195 -15.96 -6.69 -8.78
N HIS A 196 -16.27 -7.95 -9.11
CA HIS A 196 -17.62 -8.45 -9.00
C HIS A 196 -17.83 -9.31 -7.74
N VAL A 197 -19.04 -9.23 -7.23
CA VAL A 197 -19.62 -10.09 -6.19
C VAL A 197 -20.88 -10.80 -6.71
N ASN A 198 -21.49 -11.65 -5.91
CA ASN A 198 -22.81 -12.22 -6.25
C ASN A 198 -23.91 -11.15 -6.17
N THR A 199 -24.92 -11.26 -7.03
CA THR A 199 -26.06 -10.33 -7.03
C THR A 199 -26.80 -10.27 -5.69
N ASP A 200 -26.80 -11.38 -4.93
CA ASP A 200 -27.40 -11.45 -3.59
C ASP A 200 -26.74 -10.48 -2.57
N TRP A 201 -25.55 -9.95 -2.88
CA TRP A 201 -24.87 -8.98 -2.03
C TRP A 201 -25.30 -7.55 -2.31
N ILE A 202 -25.83 -7.26 -3.50
CA ILE A 202 -26.06 -5.88 -3.98
C ILE A 202 -27.08 -5.14 -3.11
N ASP A 203 -28.22 -5.78 -2.82
CA ASP A 203 -29.26 -5.17 -1.98
C ASP A 203 -28.71 -4.81 -0.58
N HIS A 204 -27.87 -5.69 0.00
CA HIS A 204 -27.27 -5.46 1.31
C HIS A 204 -26.18 -4.38 1.27
N ILE A 205 -25.39 -4.33 0.19
CA ILE A 205 -24.41 -3.26 -0.07
C ILE A 205 -25.13 -1.90 -0.15
N GLU A 206 -26.26 -1.81 -0.87
CA GLU A 206 -27.07 -0.59 -0.98
C GLU A 206 -27.59 -0.15 0.41
N GLU A 207 -28.10 -1.10 1.22
CA GLU A 207 -28.54 -0.83 2.59
C GLU A 207 -27.41 -0.25 3.47
N LEU A 208 -26.18 -0.78 3.38
CA LEU A 208 -25.03 -0.29 4.13
C LEU A 208 -24.58 1.11 3.67
N VAL A 209 -24.53 1.35 2.36
CA VAL A 209 -24.21 2.68 1.81
C VAL A 209 -25.28 3.71 2.20
N ASP A 210 -26.57 3.35 2.13
CA ASP A 210 -27.66 4.22 2.58
C ASP A 210 -27.59 4.52 4.09
N ALA A 211 -27.04 3.60 4.89
CA ALA A 211 -26.79 3.81 6.31
C ALA A 211 -25.55 4.70 6.59
N GLY A 212 -24.69 4.96 5.59
CA GLY A 212 -23.55 5.84 5.67
C GLY A 212 -22.17 5.14 5.61
N THR A 213 -22.14 3.82 5.45
CA THR A 213 -20.88 3.06 5.32
C THR A 213 -20.24 3.33 3.96
N GLU A 214 -18.96 3.73 3.94
CA GLU A 214 -18.19 3.91 2.69
C GLU A 214 -17.66 2.58 2.18
N ILE A 215 -18.09 2.14 1.00
CA ILE A 215 -17.70 0.83 0.43
C ILE A 215 -16.81 1.01 -0.78
N VAL A 216 -15.60 0.43 -0.71
CA VAL A 216 -14.60 0.47 -1.80
C VAL A 216 -14.45 -0.92 -2.42
N MET A 217 -14.67 -1.04 -3.72
CA MET A 217 -14.45 -2.27 -4.48
C MET A 217 -13.02 -2.37 -4.98
N THR A 218 -12.38 -3.51 -4.72
CA THR A 218 -11.06 -3.88 -5.23
C THR A 218 -11.12 -5.26 -5.90
N SER A 219 -10.00 -5.73 -6.44
CA SER A 219 -9.94 -7.02 -7.10
C SER A 219 -9.01 -8.00 -6.38
N GLN A 220 -9.36 -9.29 -6.45
CA GLN A 220 -8.46 -10.40 -6.09
C GLN A 220 -7.34 -10.60 -7.10
N CYS A 221 -7.49 -10.05 -8.32
CA CYS A 221 -6.44 -10.09 -9.32
C CYS A 221 -5.32 -9.13 -8.90
N LEU A 222 -4.08 -9.58 -9.02
CA LEU A 222 -2.92 -8.77 -8.71
C LEU A 222 -2.73 -7.66 -9.74
N ASP A 223 -2.97 -7.97 -10.99
CA ASP A 223 -2.80 -7.05 -12.11
C ASP A 223 -4.14 -6.69 -12.73
N GLY A 224 -4.22 -5.49 -13.25
CA GLY A 224 -5.42 -4.96 -13.88
C GLY A 224 -6.09 -3.90 -13.01
N ARG A 225 -7.37 -3.71 -13.26
CA ARG A 225 -8.16 -2.62 -12.65
C ARG A 225 -9.60 -3.06 -12.46
N VAL A 226 -10.23 -2.60 -11.40
CA VAL A 226 -11.69 -2.66 -11.24
C VAL A 226 -12.35 -1.88 -12.38
N CYS A 227 -13.41 -2.43 -12.96
CA CYS A 227 -14.19 -1.76 -13.99
C CYS A 227 -15.65 -2.22 -13.93
N ASP A 228 -16.45 -1.51 -13.17
CA ASP A 228 -17.84 -1.85 -12.91
C ASP A 228 -18.81 -1.46 -14.05
N ARG A 229 -18.28 -0.90 -15.15
CA ARG A 229 -19.08 -0.43 -16.30
C ARG A 229 -19.29 -1.47 -17.41
N VAL A 230 -18.59 -2.61 -17.32
CA VAL A 230 -18.56 -3.64 -18.39
C VAL A 230 -19.77 -4.57 -18.31
N TYR A 231 -20.18 -4.96 -17.11
CA TYR A 231 -21.28 -5.89 -16.87
C TYR A 231 -22.41 -5.26 -16.08
N ASP A 232 -23.60 -5.84 -16.14
CA ASP A 232 -24.80 -5.31 -15.46
C ASP A 232 -24.58 -5.30 -13.93
N THR A 233 -24.04 -6.38 -13.36
CA THR A 233 -23.71 -6.46 -11.92
C THR A 233 -22.74 -5.37 -11.44
N GLY A 234 -21.82 -4.94 -12.27
CA GLY A 234 -20.93 -3.83 -11.95
C GLY A 234 -21.65 -2.49 -11.92
N ARG A 235 -22.59 -2.28 -12.85
CA ARG A 235 -23.45 -1.07 -12.85
C ARG A 235 -24.36 -1.03 -11.64
N ASP A 236 -24.94 -2.17 -11.26
CA ASP A 236 -25.77 -2.27 -10.06
C ASP A 236 -24.96 -1.89 -8.80
N LEU A 237 -23.67 -2.28 -8.71
CA LEU A 237 -22.78 -1.87 -7.63
C LEU A 237 -22.50 -0.36 -7.63
N LEU A 238 -22.30 0.26 -8.80
CA LEU A 238 -22.11 1.71 -8.90
C LEU A 238 -23.40 2.46 -8.53
N ASP A 239 -24.56 1.95 -8.95
CA ASP A 239 -25.86 2.52 -8.62
C ASP A 239 -26.16 2.38 -7.11
N ALA A 240 -25.68 1.32 -6.46
CA ALA A 240 -25.68 1.13 -5.01
C ALA A 240 -24.69 2.04 -4.26
N GLY A 241 -23.88 2.85 -4.95
CA GLY A 241 -22.97 3.82 -4.34
C GLY A 241 -21.57 3.32 -4.04
N VAL A 242 -21.19 2.14 -4.50
CA VAL A 242 -19.83 1.60 -4.32
C VAL A 242 -18.78 2.45 -5.01
N ILE A 243 -17.65 2.66 -4.35
CA ILE A 243 -16.50 3.41 -4.86
C ILE A 243 -15.54 2.45 -5.59
N GLU A 244 -15.24 2.72 -6.87
CA GLU A 244 -14.21 1.97 -7.59
C GLU A 244 -12.82 2.23 -6.97
N GLY A 245 -12.15 1.18 -6.51
CA GLY A 245 -10.78 1.23 -5.94
C GLY A 245 -9.69 1.22 -7.01
N GLU A 246 -10.08 1.31 -8.30
CA GLU A 246 -9.17 1.38 -9.43
C GLU A 246 -8.22 0.16 -9.51
N ASN A 247 -6.92 0.39 -9.52
CA ASN A 247 -5.91 -0.68 -9.49
C ASN A 247 -5.12 -0.70 -8.16
N MET A 248 -5.73 -0.23 -7.08
CA MET A 248 -5.15 -0.36 -5.75
C MET A 248 -5.15 -1.81 -5.28
N LEU A 249 -4.12 -2.19 -4.54
CA LEU A 249 -4.12 -3.42 -3.76
C LEU A 249 -5.18 -3.33 -2.65
N PRO A 250 -5.90 -4.41 -2.33
CA PRO A 250 -6.95 -4.38 -1.29
C PRO A 250 -6.45 -3.87 0.06
N GLY A 251 -5.25 -4.29 0.48
CA GLY A 251 -4.64 -3.81 1.72
C GLY A 251 -4.30 -2.32 1.70
N THR A 252 -3.82 -1.81 0.57
CA THR A 252 -3.56 -0.38 0.38
C THR A 252 -4.86 0.42 0.36
N ALA A 253 -5.89 -0.08 -0.29
CA ALA A 253 -7.22 0.53 -0.31
C ALA A 253 -7.83 0.62 1.10
N LYS A 254 -7.69 -0.43 1.94
CA LYS A 254 -8.10 -0.40 3.34
C LYS A 254 -7.42 0.73 4.10
N VAL A 255 -6.10 0.83 4.01
CA VAL A 255 -5.33 1.88 4.70
C VAL A 255 -5.70 3.27 4.19
N LYS A 256 -5.89 3.44 2.87
CA LYS A 256 -6.33 4.71 2.29
C LYS A 256 -7.73 5.10 2.77
N LEU A 257 -8.65 4.13 2.88
CA LEU A 257 -10.01 4.39 3.38
C LEU A 257 -9.99 4.80 4.86
N MET A 258 -9.19 4.13 5.71
CA MET A 258 -8.99 4.51 7.11
C MET A 258 -8.50 5.97 7.23
N TRP A 259 -7.55 6.37 6.38
CA TRP A 259 -7.05 7.74 6.36
C TRP A 259 -8.09 8.72 5.81
N ALA A 260 -8.77 8.38 4.71
CA ALA A 260 -9.73 9.27 4.07
C ALA A 260 -10.95 9.56 4.97
N LEU A 261 -11.47 8.56 5.68
CA LEU A 261 -12.57 8.72 6.64
C LEU A 261 -12.22 9.70 7.77
N ALA A 262 -10.98 9.71 8.24
CA ALA A 262 -10.55 10.58 9.32
C ALA A 262 -10.20 12.01 8.86
N ASN A 263 -9.77 12.21 7.59
CA ASN A 263 -9.13 13.47 7.17
C ASN A 263 -9.88 14.22 6.05
N THR A 264 -11.04 13.73 5.55
CA THR A 264 -11.75 14.41 4.47
C THR A 264 -13.27 14.25 4.54
N ASP A 265 -14.00 15.29 4.16
CA ASP A 265 -15.47 15.26 3.99
C ASP A 265 -15.91 14.61 2.67
N SER A 266 -14.97 14.31 1.75
CA SER A 266 -15.25 13.78 0.40
C SER A 266 -14.47 12.47 0.17
N VAL A 267 -14.84 11.42 0.93
CA VAL A 267 -14.15 10.12 0.91
C VAL A 267 -14.09 9.53 -0.50
N ALA A 268 -15.22 9.47 -1.21
CA ALA A 268 -15.29 8.90 -2.56
C ALA A 268 -14.37 9.62 -3.56
N GLU A 269 -14.29 10.96 -3.50
CA GLU A 269 -13.36 11.71 -4.36
C GLU A 269 -11.91 11.41 -3.99
N ARG A 270 -11.61 11.35 -2.69
CA ARG A 270 -10.25 11.08 -2.20
C ARG A 270 -9.78 9.67 -2.57
N ILE A 271 -10.63 8.67 -2.46
CA ILE A 271 -10.31 7.28 -2.84
C ILE A 271 -9.91 7.19 -4.32
N ARG A 272 -10.65 7.84 -5.22
CA ARG A 272 -10.41 7.82 -6.67
C ARG A 272 -9.21 8.66 -7.12
N ARG A 273 -8.71 9.56 -6.27
CA ARG A 273 -7.60 10.44 -6.61
C ARG A 273 -6.27 9.86 -6.14
N PRO A 274 -5.25 9.73 -7.01
CA PRO A 274 -3.93 9.28 -6.57
C PRO A 274 -3.30 10.29 -5.61
N MET A 275 -2.63 9.79 -4.58
CA MET A 275 -1.93 10.56 -3.55
C MET A 275 -0.45 10.21 -3.50
N ALA A 276 -0.13 8.91 -3.42
CA ALA A 276 1.21 8.38 -3.21
C ALA A 276 1.55 7.27 -4.23
N GLY A 277 1.04 7.41 -5.46
CA GLY A 277 1.28 6.48 -6.55
C GLY A 277 0.58 5.12 -6.43
N GLU A 278 -0.41 5.00 -5.54
CA GLU A 278 -1.24 3.81 -5.34
C GLU A 278 -2.19 3.54 -6.50
N ILE A 279 -2.51 4.56 -7.29
CA ILE A 279 -3.33 4.46 -8.50
C ILE A 279 -2.48 4.87 -9.70
N THR A 280 -2.52 4.10 -10.79
CA THR A 280 -1.90 4.46 -12.06
C THR A 280 -2.94 4.93 -13.06
N GLU A 281 -2.57 5.85 -13.96
CA GLU A 281 -3.49 6.34 -15.01
C GLU A 281 -3.95 5.22 -15.94
N ARG A 282 -3.11 4.23 -16.17
CA ARG A 282 -3.37 3.07 -17.05
C ARG A 282 -2.84 1.79 -16.43
N SER A 283 -3.56 0.69 -16.62
CA SER A 283 -3.03 -0.64 -16.35
C SER A 283 -1.97 -0.95 -17.42
N VAL A 284 -0.74 -1.17 -16.99
CA VAL A 284 0.37 -1.52 -17.89
C VAL A 284 0.51 -3.05 -17.86
N PRO A 285 0.67 -3.73 -19.02
CA PRO A 285 1.02 -5.14 -19.02
C PRO A 285 2.36 -5.33 -18.30
N VAL A 286 2.44 -6.33 -17.43
CA VAL A 286 3.72 -6.79 -16.86
C VAL A 286 4.42 -7.57 -17.97
N GLU A 287 5.61 -7.13 -18.40
CA GLU A 287 6.42 -7.80 -19.43
C GLU A 287 7.13 -9.05 -18.88
#